data_400d6e8545b03f422f94605ae6ee46f4
#
_entry.id   400d6e8545b03f422f94605ae6ee46f4
#
_cell.length_a   1.000
_cell.length_b   1.000
_cell.length_c   1.000
_cell.angle_alpha   90.00
_cell.angle_beta   90.00
_cell.angle_gamma   90.00
#
_symmetry.space_group_name_H-M   'P 1'
#
loop_
_entity.id
_entity.type
_entity.pdbx_description
1 polymer ?
#
loop_
_entity_poly.entity_id
_entity_poly.type
_entity_poly.pdbx_seq_one_letter_code
_entity_poly.pdbx_strand_id
1 'polypeptide(L)'
;MEQRGTFEHRVNRDLVPVCPILGVEVAAIDMPWLLSFTEEHLKALSGDYICVSNVHTTVTAYEDPSYMEVQNGGIMAIPDGGPLSSTGQKRGFPQMQRVTGPDYMHACMELGIAKGWRHYLYGGTQQTLDKLANILPQRYPGIQIAGMYSPPFRPLTEEEDQADMERIAQAEPDFLWVGLGAPKQEKWMRAHQGQVNGLMV
;
A
#
# COMPACT_ATOMS: atom_id res chain seq x y z
N MET A 1 7.69 -25.45 9.78
CA MET A 1 7.87 -24.19 9.01
C MET A 1 7.84 -24.58 7.55
N GLU A 2 6.67 -24.54 6.91
CA GLU A 2 6.57 -24.67 5.47
C GLU A 2 7.27 -23.46 4.83
N GLN A 3 8.18 -23.74 3.89
CA GLN A 3 8.75 -22.69 3.04
C GLN A 3 7.58 -22.10 2.24
N ARG A 4 7.09 -20.93 2.67
CA ARG A 4 6.14 -20.14 1.86
C ARG A 4 6.87 -19.86 0.55
N GLY A 5 6.28 -20.34 -0.57
CA GLY A 5 6.80 -20.04 -1.90
C GLY A 5 6.97 -18.52 -2.08
N THR A 6 7.99 -18.12 -2.81
CA THR A 6 8.17 -16.70 -3.18
C THR A 6 6.94 -16.25 -3.97
N PHE A 7 6.34 -15.13 -3.56
CA PHE A 7 5.24 -14.52 -4.30
C PHE A 7 5.74 -14.11 -5.70
N GLU A 8 5.02 -14.50 -6.73
CA GLU A 8 5.32 -14.12 -8.11
C GLU A 8 4.44 -12.92 -8.49
N HIS A 9 5.09 -11.79 -8.80
CA HIS A 9 4.40 -10.59 -9.26
C HIS A 9 3.72 -10.86 -10.60
N ARG A 10 2.41 -10.59 -10.69
CA ARG A 10 1.66 -10.74 -11.95
C ARG A 10 1.88 -9.57 -12.91
N VAL A 11 2.36 -8.45 -12.39
CA VAL A 11 2.79 -7.28 -13.17
C VAL A 11 4.31 -7.25 -13.17
N ASN A 12 4.90 -7.06 -14.35
CA ASN A 12 6.36 -6.97 -14.47
C ASN A 12 6.88 -5.73 -13.74
N ARG A 13 7.72 -5.93 -12.72
CA ARG A 13 8.33 -4.85 -11.93
C ARG A 13 9.23 -3.93 -12.74
N ASP A 14 9.80 -4.40 -13.86
CA ASP A 14 10.63 -3.58 -14.74
C ASP A 14 9.87 -2.42 -15.40
N LEU A 15 8.52 -2.45 -15.37
CA LEU A 15 7.68 -1.34 -15.78
C LEU A 15 7.78 -0.14 -14.82
N VAL A 16 8.19 -0.37 -13.56
CA VAL A 16 8.31 0.68 -12.55
C VAL A 16 9.72 1.26 -12.60
N PRO A 17 9.90 2.52 -13.01
CA PRO A 17 11.22 3.16 -12.94
C PRO A 17 11.63 3.33 -11.48
N VAL A 18 12.86 2.95 -11.13
CA VAL A 18 13.35 2.99 -9.75
C VAL A 18 14.60 3.85 -9.61
N CYS A 19 14.68 4.56 -8.49
CA CYS A 19 15.86 5.24 -8.00
C CYS A 19 16.27 4.59 -6.66
N PRO A 20 17.35 3.80 -6.61
CA PRO A 20 17.79 3.22 -5.35
C PRO A 20 18.24 4.28 -4.35
N ILE A 21 17.64 4.31 -3.16
CA ILE A 21 18.02 5.22 -2.06
C ILE A 21 18.29 4.40 -0.82
N LEU A 22 19.53 4.37 -0.35
CA LEU A 22 20.00 3.52 0.76
C LEU A 22 19.62 2.03 0.60
N GLY A 23 19.55 1.53 -0.64
CA GLY A 23 19.19 0.14 -0.94
C GLY A 23 17.69 -0.09 -1.18
N VAL A 24 16.82 0.84 -0.79
CA VAL A 24 15.40 0.77 -1.14
C VAL A 24 15.20 1.20 -2.59
N GLU A 25 14.50 0.37 -3.37
CA GLU A 25 14.12 0.62 -4.77
C GLU A 25 12.92 1.57 -4.84
N VAL A 26 13.17 2.86 -4.59
CA VAL A 26 12.11 3.88 -4.57
C VAL A 26 11.65 4.18 -5.99
N ALA A 27 10.36 4.14 -6.24
CA ALA A 27 9.78 4.42 -7.55
C ALA A 27 10.03 5.88 -7.98
N ALA A 28 10.63 6.05 -9.17
CA ALA A 28 10.96 7.37 -9.73
C ALA A 28 9.79 7.91 -10.56
N ILE A 29 8.67 8.17 -9.92
CA ILE A 29 7.36 8.46 -10.51
C ILE A 29 6.75 9.75 -9.95
N ASP A 30 5.64 10.18 -10.57
CA ASP A 30 4.72 11.17 -10.05
C ASP A 30 3.31 10.59 -9.84
N MET A 31 2.38 11.38 -9.32
CA MET A 31 1.01 10.94 -9.05
C MET A 31 0.25 10.55 -10.34
N PRO A 32 0.29 11.33 -11.46
CA PRO A 32 -0.34 10.93 -12.71
C PRO A 32 0.12 9.57 -13.22
N TRP A 33 1.43 9.31 -13.16
CA TRP A 33 1.98 8.01 -13.55
C TRP A 33 1.44 6.88 -12.68
N LEU A 34 1.45 7.07 -11.34
CA LEU A 34 0.97 6.07 -10.40
C LEU A 34 -0.50 5.73 -10.62
N LEU A 35 -1.34 6.74 -10.84
CA LEU A 35 -2.78 6.54 -11.09
C LEU A 35 -3.01 5.79 -12.41
N SER A 36 -2.30 6.14 -13.48
CA SER A 36 -2.39 5.47 -14.77
C SER A 36 -1.95 4.01 -14.67
N PHE A 37 -0.83 3.75 -14.00
CA PHE A 37 -0.33 2.39 -13.75
C PHE A 37 -1.32 1.56 -12.91
N THR A 38 -1.89 2.17 -11.88
CA THR A 38 -2.90 1.52 -11.03
C THR A 38 -4.16 1.19 -11.83
N GLU A 39 -4.68 2.13 -12.61
CA GLU A 39 -5.88 1.91 -13.43
C GLU A 39 -5.69 0.78 -14.43
N GLU A 40 -4.53 0.72 -15.08
CA GLU A 40 -4.20 -0.29 -16.08
C GLU A 40 -4.04 -1.70 -15.45
N HIS A 41 -3.42 -1.77 -14.27
CA HIS A 41 -2.97 -3.04 -13.71
C HIS A 41 -3.71 -3.49 -12.45
N LEU A 42 -4.69 -2.76 -11.92
CA LEU A 42 -5.30 -2.99 -10.59
C LEU A 42 -5.70 -4.46 -10.35
N LYS A 43 -6.33 -5.10 -11.34
CA LYS A 43 -6.74 -6.50 -11.21
C LYS A 43 -5.56 -7.46 -11.09
N ALA A 44 -4.49 -7.20 -11.84
CA ALA A 44 -3.27 -8.00 -11.80
C ALA A 44 -2.44 -7.73 -10.53
N LEU A 45 -2.60 -6.54 -9.92
CA LEU A 45 -1.97 -6.15 -8.66
C LEU A 45 -2.66 -6.75 -7.43
N SER A 46 -3.79 -7.45 -7.59
CA SER A 46 -4.48 -8.12 -6.48
C SER A 46 -3.54 -9.11 -5.78
N GLY A 47 -3.42 -8.98 -4.47
CA GLY A 47 -2.51 -9.75 -3.64
C GLY A 47 -1.11 -9.17 -3.49
N ASP A 48 -0.77 -8.13 -4.24
CA ASP A 48 0.50 -7.42 -4.11
C ASP A 48 0.38 -6.19 -3.20
N TYR A 49 1.49 -5.51 -2.93
CA TYR A 49 1.48 -4.32 -2.09
C TYR A 49 2.39 -3.20 -2.59
N ILE A 50 2.04 -1.98 -2.17
CA ILE A 50 2.81 -0.76 -2.35
C ILE A 50 3.28 -0.25 -0.99
N CYS A 51 4.59 -0.07 -0.80
CA CYS A 51 5.13 0.63 0.36
C CYS A 51 5.06 2.14 0.17
N VAL A 52 4.64 2.87 1.21
CA VAL A 52 4.67 4.33 1.26
C VAL A 52 5.96 4.76 1.95
N SER A 53 7.02 4.97 1.17
CA SER A 53 8.37 5.13 1.70
C SER A 53 8.72 6.59 1.97
N ASN A 54 9.28 6.83 3.15
CA ASN A 54 9.83 8.13 3.57
C ASN A 54 11.24 7.95 4.16
N VAL A 55 11.85 9.03 4.64
CA VAL A 55 13.20 8.98 5.21
C VAL A 55 13.30 7.98 6.38
N HIS A 56 12.29 7.94 7.26
CA HIS A 56 12.30 7.04 8.40
C HIS A 56 12.30 5.56 7.95
N THR A 57 11.37 5.17 7.08
CA THR A 57 11.29 3.78 6.59
C THR A 57 12.52 3.38 5.77
N THR A 58 13.09 4.32 5.00
CA THR A 58 14.30 4.08 4.20
C THR A 58 15.54 3.88 5.08
N VAL A 59 15.69 4.68 6.15
CA VAL A 59 16.79 4.51 7.12
C VAL A 59 16.60 3.20 7.92
N THR A 60 15.39 2.92 8.39
CA THR A 60 15.08 1.65 9.06
C THR A 60 15.42 0.44 8.18
N ALA A 61 15.10 0.50 6.89
CA ALA A 61 15.44 -0.56 5.95
C ALA A 61 16.95 -0.71 5.73
N TYR A 62 17.68 0.40 5.72
CA TYR A 62 19.15 0.39 5.64
C TYR A 62 19.80 -0.27 6.86
N GLU A 63 19.21 -0.11 8.04
CA GLU A 63 19.70 -0.69 9.30
C GLU A 63 19.21 -2.12 9.55
N ASP A 64 18.08 -2.52 8.96
CA ASP A 64 17.45 -3.85 9.10
C ASP A 64 17.30 -4.53 7.72
N PRO A 65 18.20 -5.48 7.36
CA PRO A 65 18.09 -6.20 6.09
C PRO A 65 16.76 -6.94 5.90
N SER A 66 16.14 -7.42 6.98
CA SER A 66 14.84 -8.08 6.89
C SER A 66 13.72 -7.10 6.50
N TYR A 67 13.81 -5.86 6.98
CA TYR A 67 12.88 -4.81 6.58
C TYR A 67 13.20 -4.25 5.19
N MET A 68 14.46 -4.30 4.75
CA MET A 68 14.84 -4.02 3.36
C MET A 68 14.13 -4.96 2.39
N GLU A 69 14.08 -6.27 2.69
CA GLU A 69 13.34 -7.24 1.89
C GLU A 69 11.84 -6.92 1.84
N VAL A 70 11.27 -6.39 2.93
CA VAL A 70 9.88 -5.95 2.96
C VAL A 70 9.67 -4.74 2.06
N GLN A 71 10.55 -3.71 2.14
CA GLN A 71 10.44 -2.51 1.31
C GLN A 71 10.58 -2.80 -0.18
N ASN A 72 11.44 -3.75 -0.54
CA ASN A 72 11.70 -4.14 -1.93
C ASN A 72 10.84 -5.33 -2.40
N GLY A 73 10.02 -5.92 -1.55
CA GLY A 73 9.25 -7.14 -1.86
C GLY A 73 7.88 -6.90 -2.47
N GLY A 74 7.35 -5.67 -2.45
CA GLY A 74 6.11 -5.28 -3.13
C GLY A 74 6.33 -4.89 -4.58
N ILE A 75 5.25 -4.54 -5.27
CA ILE A 75 5.34 -4.06 -6.65
C ILE A 75 6.16 -2.77 -6.73
N MET A 76 6.07 -1.89 -5.75
CA MET A 76 6.85 -0.66 -5.68
C MET A 76 6.89 -0.05 -4.27
N ALA A 77 7.84 0.85 -4.06
CA ALA A 77 7.92 1.75 -2.91
C ALA A 77 7.76 3.20 -3.39
N ILE A 78 6.63 3.87 -3.09
CA ILE A 78 6.34 5.23 -3.55
C ILE A 78 7.04 6.29 -2.69
N PRO A 79 7.50 7.42 -3.28
CA PRO A 79 8.28 8.45 -2.59
C PRO A 79 7.39 9.42 -1.80
N ASP A 80 7.00 9.08 -0.56
CA ASP A 80 6.19 9.96 0.29
C ASP A 80 6.97 11.18 0.82
N GLY A 81 8.26 11.03 1.05
CA GLY A 81 9.08 12.10 1.60
C GLY A 81 9.66 13.05 0.56
N GLY A 82 9.55 14.38 0.76
CA GLY A 82 10.25 15.38 -0.06
C GLY A 82 11.75 15.13 -0.25
N PRO A 83 12.50 14.69 0.79
CA PRO A 83 13.91 14.32 0.63
C PRO A 83 14.15 13.17 -0.34
N LEU A 84 13.24 12.20 -0.46
CA LEU A 84 13.39 11.10 -1.42
C LEU A 84 13.24 11.60 -2.85
N SER A 85 12.18 12.38 -3.14
CA SER A 85 11.98 12.94 -4.48
C SER A 85 13.11 13.90 -4.88
N SER A 86 13.55 14.79 -4.00
CA SER A 86 14.68 15.69 -4.29
C SER A 86 16.01 14.95 -4.47
N THR A 87 16.23 13.82 -3.78
CA THR A 87 17.39 12.96 -4.01
C THR A 87 17.32 12.30 -5.38
N GLY A 88 16.16 11.78 -5.77
CA GLY A 88 15.95 11.20 -7.09
C GLY A 88 16.19 12.20 -8.21
N GLN A 89 15.64 13.40 -8.09
CA GLN A 89 15.86 14.47 -9.07
C GLN A 89 17.36 14.82 -9.26
N LYS A 90 18.09 14.91 -8.14
CA LYS A 90 19.56 15.14 -8.19
C LYS A 90 20.34 13.96 -8.78
N ARG A 91 19.79 12.76 -8.76
CA ARG A 91 20.38 11.54 -9.35
C ARG A 91 19.97 11.27 -10.79
N GLY A 92 19.29 12.22 -11.44
CA GLY A 92 18.93 12.11 -12.86
C GLY A 92 17.53 11.58 -13.13
N PHE A 93 16.63 11.59 -12.14
CA PHE A 93 15.21 11.25 -12.27
C PHE A 93 14.33 12.51 -12.12
N PRO A 94 14.33 13.44 -13.09
CA PRO A 94 13.63 14.73 -12.96
C PRO A 94 12.12 14.58 -12.80
N GLN A 95 11.54 13.46 -13.26
CA GLN A 95 10.12 13.13 -13.14
C GLN A 95 9.71 12.70 -11.74
N MET A 96 10.66 12.32 -10.87
CA MET A 96 10.36 11.82 -9.53
C MET A 96 9.80 12.95 -8.65
N GLN A 97 8.52 12.85 -8.30
CA GLN A 97 7.82 13.81 -7.45
C GLN A 97 7.45 13.17 -6.11
N ARG A 98 7.11 14.00 -5.14
CA ARG A 98 6.55 13.52 -3.88
C ARG A 98 5.15 12.95 -4.11
N VAL A 99 4.94 11.69 -3.72
CA VAL A 99 3.65 11.00 -3.77
C VAL A 99 3.33 10.48 -2.38
N THR A 100 2.37 11.12 -1.69
CA THR A 100 2.00 10.72 -0.33
C THR A 100 0.95 9.61 -0.33
N GLY A 101 0.97 8.75 0.69
CA GLY A 101 -0.06 7.72 0.86
C GLY A 101 -1.47 8.30 0.92
N PRO A 102 -1.74 9.34 1.74
CA PRO A 102 -3.06 9.98 1.79
C PRO A 102 -3.51 10.60 0.46
N ASP A 103 -2.62 11.28 -0.27
CA ASP A 103 -2.97 11.87 -1.56
C ASP A 103 -3.29 10.79 -2.60
N TYR A 104 -2.53 9.69 -2.61
CA TYR A 104 -2.79 8.54 -3.47
C TYR A 104 -4.13 7.87 -3.12
N MET A 105 -4.41 7.65 -1.83
CA MET A 105 -5.68 7.10 -1.37
C MET A 105 -6.87 7.99 -1.83
N HIS A 106 -6.77 9.31 -1.64
CA HIS A 106 -7.79 10.25 -2.09
C HIS A 106 -8.02 10.20 -3.59
N ALA A 107 -6.95 10.20 -4.37
CA ALA A 107 -7.04 10.14 -5.83
C ALA A 107 -7.65 8.81 -6.31
N CYS A 108 -7.30 7.67 -5.69
CA CYS A 108 -7.92 6.38 -5.99
C CYS A 108 -9.40 6.34 -5.60
N MET A 109 -9.78 6.95 -4.47
CA MET A 109 -11.19 7.04 -4.07
C MET A 109 -12.02 7.87 -5.06
N GLU A 110 -11.49 9.01 -5.53
CA GLU A 110 -12.15 9.86 -6.50
C GLU A 110 -12.29 9.18 -7.87
N LEU A 111 -11.19 8.65 -8.40
CA LEU A 111 -11.18 7.93 -9.67
C LEU A 111 -12.04 6.67 -9.60
N GLY A 112 -12.02 6.00 -8.46
CA GLY A 112 -12.74 4.75 -8.21
C GLY A 112 -14.26 4.86 -8.28
N ILE A 113 -14.85 6.05 -8.08
CA ILE A 113 -16.30 6.24 -8.19
C ILE A 113 -16.81 5.80 -9.56
N ALA A 114 -16.18 6.28 -10.63
CA ALA A 114 -16.58 5.95 -12.00
C ALA A 114 -16.21 4.51 -12.40
N LYS A 115 -15.25 3.89 -11.72
CA LYS A 115 -14.76 2.54 -11.98
C LYS A 115 -15.45 1.48 -11.11
N GLY A 116 -16.20 1.89 -10.10
CA GLY A 116 -16.81 0.99 -9.12
C GLY A 116 -15.79 0.31 -8.20
N TRP A 117 -14.62 0.92 -7.99
CA TRP A 117 -13.57 0.34 -7.14
C TRP A 117 -14.02 0.26 -5.68
N ARG A 118 -13.70 -0.85 -5.06
CA ARG A 118 -14.10 -1.21 -3.70
C ARG A 118 -12.93 -1.02 -2.75
N HIS A 119 -13.12 -0.17 -1.75
CA HIS A 119 -12.08 0.18 -0.78
C HIS A 119 -12.34 -0.46 0.58
N TYR A 120 -11.32 -1.10 1.16
CA TYR A 120 -11.34 -1.60 2.52
C TYR A 120 -10.30 -0.85 3.37
N LEU A 121 -10.69 -0.41 4.56
CA LEU A 121 -9.79 0.28 5.49
C LEU A 121 -9.47 -0.65 6.65
N TYR A 122 -8.20 -0.98 6.82
CA TYR A 122 -7.72 -1.90 7.86
C TYR A 122 -6.71 -1.20 8.76
N GLY A 123 -7.04 -1.01 10.03
CA GLY A 123 -6.19 -0.33 11.01
C GLY A 123 -6.80 0.96 11.55
N GLY A 124 -5.97 1.73 12.24
CA GLY A 124 -6.42 2.90 12.99
C GLY A 124 -7.24 2.52 14.22
N THR A 125 -7.87 3.52 14.87
CA THR A 125 -8.81 3.28 15.98
C THR A 125 -10.23 3.18 15.48
N GLN A 126 -11.10 2.50 16.24
CA GLN A 126 -12.54 2.45 15.91
C GLN A 126 -13.13 3.86 15.76
N GLN A 127 -12.75 4.79 16.65
CA GLN A 127 -13.19 6.20 16.54
C GLN A 127 -12.77 6.86 15.22
N THR A 128 -11.58 6.52 14.70
CA THR A 128 -11.12 7.02 13.40
C THR A 128 -11.95 6.44 12.27
N LEU A 129 -12.21 5.13 12.28
CA LEU A 129 -13.03 4.47 11.28
C LEU A 129 -14.47 4.98 11.27
N ASP A 130 -15.07 5.22 12.46
CA ASP A 130 -16.43 5.79 12.59
C ASP A 130 -16.51 7.19 11.95
N LYS A 131 -15.47 8.02 12.14
CA LYS A 131 -15.37 9.32 11.47
C LYS A 131 -15.24 9.17 9.95
N LEU A 132 -14.39 8.26 9.48
CA LEU A 132 -14.21 8.01 8.05
C LEU A 132 -15.48 7.47 7.40
N ALA A 133 -16.22 6.57 8.08
CA ALA A 133 -17.50 6.05 7.60
C ALA A 133 -18.53 7.17 7.35
N ASN A 134 -18.48 8.25 8.13
CA ASN A 134 -19.35 9.40 7.95
C ASN A 134 -18.82 10.39 6.90
N ILE A 135 -17.51 10.63 6.84
CA ILE A 135 -16.90 11.67 6.00
C ILE A 135 -16.74 11.21 4.54
N LEU A 136 -16.30 9.97 4.33
CA LEU A 136 -15.97 9.49 2.98
C LEU A 136 -17.16 9.51 2.02
N PRO A 137 -18.38 9.06 2.40
CA PRO A 137 -19.53 9.14 1.50
C PRO A 137 -19.99 10.58 1.19
N GLN A 138 -19.73 11.52 2.10
CA GLN A 138 -20.03 12.94 1.89
C GLN A 138 -19.02 13.59 0.94
N ARG A 139 -17.74 13.24 1.09
CA ARG A 139 -16.65 13.77 0.26
C ARG A 139 -16.62 13.13 -1.13
N TYR A 140 -16.96 11.86 -1.22
CA TYR A 140 -16.93 11.05 -2.44
C TYR A 140 -18.30 10.38 -2.66
N PRO A 141 -19.33 11.12 -3.11
CA PRO A 141 -20.65 10.53 -3.37
C PRO A 141 -20.55 9.38 -4.39
N GLY A 142 -21.01 8.20 -3.99
CA GLY A 142 -20.93 6.98 -4.81
C GLY A 142 -19.72 6.09 -4.54
N ILE A 143 -18.82 6.47 -3.61
CA ILE A 143 -17.70 5.60 -3.20
C ILE A 143 -18.19 4.23 -2.72
N GLN A 144 -17.47 3.18 -3.07
CA GLN A 144 -17.74 1.82 -2.64
C GLN A 144 -16.80 1.45 -1.47
N ILE A 145 -17.29 1.57 -0.24
CA ILE A 145 -16.58 1.09 0.95
C ILE A 145 -16.96 -0.37 1.19
N ALA A 146 -16.04 -1.28 0.87
CA ALA A 146 -16.22 -2.73 1.04
C ALA A 146 -16.23 -3.15 2.51
N GLY A 147 -15.48 -2.44 3.35
CA GLY A 147 -15.42 -2.67 4.78
C GLY A 147 -14.42 -1.78 5.49
N MET A 148 -14.52 -1.79 6.82
CA MET A 148 -13.61 -1.11 7.72
C MET A 148 -13.40 -1.96 8.96
N TYR A 149 -12.15 -2.12 9.41
CA TYR A 149 -11.87 -2.88 10.62
C TYR A 149 -10.66 -2.34 11.38
N SER A 150 -10.79 -2.20 12.69
CA SER A 150 -9.74 -1.81 13.62
C SER A 150 -9.30 -3.04 14.41
N PRO A 151 -8.16 -3.69 14.03
CA PRO A 151 -7.65 -4.82 14.78
C PRO A 151 -7.17 -4.39 16.18
N PRO A 152 -7.08 -5.31 17.15
CA PRO A 152 -6.53 -5.02 18.46
C PRO A 152 -5.12 -4.43 18.39
N PHE A 153 -4.82 -3.45 19.25
CA PHE A 153 -3.50 -2.79 19.32
C PHE A 153 -2.46 -3.63 20.08
N ARG A 154 -2.31 -4.89 19.65
CA ARG A 154 -1.35 -5.88 20.14
C ARG A 154 -1.06 -6.88 19.01
N PRO A 155 -0.08 -7.77 19.15
CA PRO A 155 0.04 -8.92 18.24
C PRO A 155 -1.26 -9.74 18.22
N LEU A 156 -1.71 -10.13 17.05
CA LEU A 156 -2.87 -10.99 16.86
C LEU A 156 -2.50 -12.44 17.17
N THR A 157 -3.46 -13.23 17.62
CA THR A 157 -3.33 -14.69 17.59
C THR A 157 -3.50 -15.20 16.15
N GLU A 158 -3.13 -16.46 15.88
CA GLU A 158 -3.32 -17.05 14.54
C GLU A 158 -4.80 -17.10 14.16
N GLU A 159 -5.69 -17.36 15.12
CA GLU A 159 -7.15 -17.38 14.88
C GLU A 159 -7.70 -15.97 14.59
N GLU A 160 -7.20 -14.95 15.27
CA GLU A 160 -7.59 -13.56 15.02
C GLU A 160 -7.10 -13.08 13.64
N ASP A 161 -5.86 -13.41 13.28
CA ASP A 161 -5.29 -13.09 11.97
C ASP A 161 -6.08 -13.79 10.85
N GLN A 162 -6.37 -15.07 11.01
CA GLN A 162 -7.20 -15.83 10.07
C GLN A 162 -8.60 -15.24 9.94
N ALA A 163 -9.23 -14.84 11.03
CA ALA A 163 -10.56 -14.21 11.01
C ALA A 163 -10.55 -12.85 10.29
N ASP A 164 -9.45 -12.08 10.43
CA ASP A 164 -9.28 -10.83 9.71
C ASP A 164 -9.12 -11.07 8.20
N MET A 165 -8.34 -12.09 7.81
CA MET A 165 -8.17 -12.49 6.41
C MET A 165 -9.49 -12.93 5.77
N GLU A 166 -10.29 -13.74 6.48
CA GLU A 166 -11.61 -14.18 6.02
C GLU A 166 -12.57 -13.00 5.85
N ARG A 167 -12.56 -12.04 6.77
CA ARG A 167 -13.37 -10.81 6.71
C ARG A 167 -13.01 -9.96 5.49
N ILE A 168 -11.71 -9.79 5.21
CA ILE A 168 -11.22 -9.06 4.04
C ILE A 168 -11.60 -9.81 2.77
N ALA A 169 -11.41 -11.13 2.72
CA ALA A 169 -11.74 -11.94 1.55
C ALA A 169 -13.24 -11.88 1.20
N GLN A 170 -14.12 -11.94 2.21
CA GLN A 170 -15.59 -11.82 2.01
C GLN A 170 -16.01 -10.43 1.49
N ALA A 171 -15.23 -9.40 1.82
CA ALA A 171 -15.50 -8.05 1.35
C ALA A 171 -15.09 -7.81 -0.11
N GLU A 172 -14.27 -8.67 -0.70
CA GLU A 172 -13.78 -8.58 -2.08
C GLU A 172 -13.31 -7.16 -2.47
N PRO A 173 -12.35 -6.56 -1.74
CA PRO A 173 -11.88 -5.22 -2.06
C PRO A 173 -10.98 -5.21 -3.28
N ASP A 174 -10.97 -4.09 -4.02
CA ASP A 174 -9.94 -3.78 -5.01
C ASP A 174 -8.70 -3.15 -4.35
N PHE A 175 -8.93 -2.37 -3.28
CA PHE A 175 -7.88 -1.78 -2.44
C PHE A 175 -8.04 -2.13 -0.98
N LEU A 176 -6.93 -2.50 -0.34
CA LEU A 176 -6.83 -2.62 1.10
C LEU A 176 -5.86 -1.56 1.64
N TRP A 177 -6.42 -0.53 2.28
CA TRP A 177 -5.66 0.55 2.89
C TRP A 177 -5.24 0.16 4.31
N VAL A 178 -3.95 -0.05 4.52
CA VAL A 178 -3.39 -0.59 5.76
C VAL A 178 -2.81 0.53 6.62
N GLY A 179 -3.47 0.83 7.72
CA GLY A 179 -3.09 1.89 8.66
C GLY A 179 -2.69 1.36 10.03
N LEU A 180 -1.64 0.52 10.10
CA LEU A 180 -1.14 -0.08 11.34
C LEU A 180 0.10 0.65 11.91
N GLY A 181 0.62 1.64 11.16
CA GLY A 181 1.87 2.33 11.45
C GLY A 181 3.11 1.58 11.00
N ALA A 182 4.12 2.33 10.53
CA ALA A 182 5.40 1.75 10.12
C ALA A 182 6.25 1.37 11.35
N PRO A 183 7.01 0.27 11.31
CA PRO A 183 7.18 -0.70 10.22
C PRO A 183 6.16 -1.85 10.23
N LYS A 184 5.15 -1.80 11.12
CA LYS A 184 4.20 -2.91 11.33
C LYS A 184 3.33 -3.14 10.10
N GLN A 185 2.85 -2.06 9.46
CA GLN A 185 1.98 -2.17 8.27
C GLN A 185 2.69 -2.83 7.09
N GLU A 186 3.93 -2.44 6.80
CA GLU A 186 4.68 -3.02 5.68
C GLU A 186 5.01 -4.51 5.94
N LYS A 187 5.41 -4.86 7.18
CA LYS A 187 5.64 -6.24 7.59
C LYS A 187 4.37 -7.08 7.49
N TRP A 188 3.21 -6.51 7.86
CA TRP A 188 1.92 -7.16 7.74
C TRP A 188 1.55 -7.40 6.26
N MET A 189 1.69 -6.39 5.41
CA MET A 189 1.42 -6.53 3.97
C MET A 189 2.31 -7.60 3.33
N ARG A 190 3.60 -7.64 3.69
CA ARG A 190 4.53 -8.68 3.21
C ARG A 190 4.12 -10.07 3.68
N ALA A 191 3.68 -10.21 4.93
CA ALA A 191 3.25 -11.50 5.48
C ALA A 191 2.00 -12.05 4.79
N HIS A 192 1.12 -11.17 4.29
CA HIS A 192 -0.15 -11.53 3.65
C HIS A 192 -0.12 -11.39 2.13
N GLN A 193 1.06 -11.14 1.54
CA GLN A 193 1.23 -11.06 0.09
C GLN A 193 0.80 -12.36 -0.58
N GLY A 194 -0.06 -12.25 -1.60
CA GLY A 194 -0.66 -13.39 -2.30
C GLY A 194 -1.86 -14.04 -1.60
N GLN A 195 -2.21 -13.60 -0.37
CA GLN A 195 -3.33 -14.15 0.40
C GLN A 195 -4.55 -13.21 0.43
N VAL A 196 -4.33 -11.92 0.22
CA VAL A 196 -5.38 -10.89 0.21
C VAL A 196 -5.91 -10.70 -1.20
N ASN A 197 -7.22 -10.55 -1.35
CA ASN A 197 -7.82 -10.02 -2.55
C ASN A 197 -7.69 -8.49 -2.52
N GLY A 198 -7.23 -7.88 -3.63
CA GLY A 198 -7.00 -6.45 -3.74
C GLY A 198 -5.54 -6.03 -3.56
N LEU A 199 -5.23 -4.81 -3.97
CA LEU A 199 -3.93 -4.17 -3.81
C LEU A 199 -3.82 -3.59 -2.40
N MET A 200 -2.80 -4.02 -1.64
CA MET A 200 -2.49 -3.47 -0.32
C MET A 200 -1.64 -2.20 -0.43
N VAL A 201 -1.96 -1.17 0.35
CA VAL A 201 -1.23 0.11 0.39
C VAL A 201 -1.08 0.60 1.82
#